data_8846a8f097856cd399ec8119089473c1
#
_entry.id   8846a8f097856cd399ec8119089473c1
#
_cell.length_a   1.000
_cell.length_b   1.000
_cell.length_c   1.000
_cell.angle_alpha   90.00
_cell.angle_beta   90.00
_cell.angle_gamma   90.00
#
_symmetry.space_group_name_H-M   'P 1'
#
loop_
_entity.id
_entity.type
_entity.pdbx_description
1 polymer ?
#
loop_
_entity_poly.entity_id
_entity_poly.type
_entity_poly.pdbx_seq_one_letter_code
_entity_poly.pdbx_strand_id
1 'polypeptide(L)'
;MTRETPSIQSLDRGLQILEIVGKSGAAVSLGHLAAILGIDRSSAFRLANTLKRRGLLTNPSAGKDYILGPSVWRLSRQYDWSKMLATVARDRLKFLAATTNETAHLAVREGRKALFIDHAATRHVIAISGQTGELVPLYCTSHGKALLADFDEQSLEALFGSKPLKAWTANTIVGTSKLAQQCTENRVRGYATDDSEYMDGVRCIAAPIRDREGVVIASIGISAPIARFPAEREAEFAEHVRAVAAQIGELIGSQNE
;
A
#
# COMPACT_ATOMS: atom_id res chain seq x y z
N MET A 1 30.38 15.07 -10.99
CA MET A 1 29.95 16.09 -10.02
C MET A 1 28.66 16.71 -10.56
N THR A 2 27.52 16.18 -10.20
CA THR A 2 26.20 16.74 -10.52
C THR A 2 26.02 18.03 -9.73
N ARG A 3 25.91 19.17 -10.41
CA ARG A 3 25.56 20.47 -9.78
C ARG A 3 24.13 20.32 -9.22
N GLU A 4 24.01 20.31 -7.91
CA GLU A 4 22.70 20.47 -7.26
C GLU A 4 22.08 21.80 -7.69
N THR A 5 20.87 21.75 -8.22
CA THR A 5 20.12 22.94 -8.56
C THR A 5 19.76 23.68 -7.26
N PRO A 6 20.02 25.02 -7.16
CA PRO A 6 19.72 25.76 -5.93
C PRO A 6 18.22 25.64 -5.57
N SER A 7 17.89 25.13 -4.40
CA SER A 7 16.52 25.08 -3.91
C SER A 7 16.07 26.43 -3.32
N ILE A 8 14.77 26.73 -3.43
CA ILE A 8 14.18 27.92 -2.79
C ILE A 8 13.83 27.54 -1.34
N GLN A 9 14.67 27.94 -0.40
CA GLN A 9 14.58 27.55 1.00
C GLN A 9 13.20 27.80 1.64
N SER A 10 12.51 28.90 1.30
CA SER A 10 11.18 29.18 1.83
C SER A 10 10.11 28.24 1.28
N LEU A 11 10.23 27.81 0.02
CA LEU A 11 9.33 26.80 -0.56
C LEU A 11 9.57 25.45 0.06
N ASP A 12 10.83 25.04 0.17
CA ASP A 12 11.23 23.77 0.79
C ASP A 12 10.71 23.66 2.23
N ARG A 13 10.93 24.67 3.07
CA ARG A 13 10.39 24.73 4.43
C ARG A 13 8.86 24.70 4.47
N GLY A 14 8.19 25.30 3.52
CA GLY A 14 6.74 25.23 3.39
C GLY A 14 6.25 23.82 3.10
N LEU A 15 6.93 23.09 2.22
CA LEU A 15 6.64 21.68 1.92
C LEU A 15 6.91 20.79 3.14
N GLN A 16 8.02 20.98 3.83
CA GLN A 16 8.34 20.27 5.08
C GLN A 16 7.24 20.44 6.14
N ILE A 17 6.65 21.63 6.27
CA ILE A 17 5.49 21.85 7.18
C ILE A 17 4.32 20.94 6.80
N LEU A 18 4.00 20.81 5.51
CA LEU A 18 2.92 19.93 5.07
C LEU A 18 3.20 18.46 5.41
N GLU A 19 4.44 18.00 5.21
CA GLU A 19 4.87 16.65 5.56
C GLU A 19 4.79 16.38 7.06
N ILE A 20 5.29 17.31 7.90
CA ILE A 20 5.23 17.19 9.36
C ILE A 20 3.77 17.07 9.82
N VAL A 21 2.89 17.94 9.33
CA VAL A 21 1.47 17.93 9.70
C VAL A 21 0.77 16.67 9.16
N GLY A 22 1.13 16.22 7.95
CA GLY A 22 0.57 15.01 7.35
C GLY A 22 0.96 13.73 8.11
N LYS A 23 2.21 13.63 8.57
CA LYS A 23 2.73 12.48 9.31
C LYS A 23 2.26 12.41 10.76
N SER A 24 1.88 13.55 11.35
CA SER A 24 1.57 13.64 12.77
C SER A 24 0.27 12.91 13.19
N GLY A 25 -0.69 12.74 12.27
CA GLY A 25 -2.01 12.17 12.58
C GLY A 25 -2.85 13.01 13.57
N ALA A 26 -2.28 14.09 14.14
CA ALA A 26 -2.89 14.99 15.11
C ALA A 26 -2.60 16.45 14.76
N ALA A 27 -3.26 17.41 15.46
CA ALA A 27 -3.00 18.82 15.27
C ALA A 27 -1.60 19.20 15.78
N VAL A 28 -0.86 19.97 14.99
CA VAL A 28 0.55 20.35 15.25
C VAL A 28 0.63 21.82 15.63
N SER A 29 1.29 22.11 16.75
CA SER A 29 1.45 23.49 17.21
C SER A 29 2.51 24.27 16.41
N LEU A 30 2.36 25.60 16.32
CA LEU A 30 3.36 26.46 15.70
C LEU A 30 4.74 26.34 16.35
N GLY A 31 4.79 26.16 17.67
CA GLY A 31 6.06 25.97 18.38
C GLY A 31 6.79 24.71 17.98
N HIS A 32 6.04 23.62 17.78
CA HIS A 32 6.59 22.35 17.34
C HIS A 32 7.13 22.43 15.90
N LEU A 33 6.39 23.07 14.99
CA LEU A 33 6.84 23.32 13.62
C LEU A 33 8.13 24.14 13.60
N ALA A 34 8.21 25.22 14.38
CA ALA A 34 9.40 26.08 14.47
C ALA A 34 10.63 25.29 15.00
N ALA A 35 10.41 24.44 16.02
CA ALA A 35 11.48 23.62 16.61
C ALA A 35 12.03 22.58 15.62
N ILE A 36 11.17 21.83 14.93
CA ILE A 36 11.62 20.82 13.95
C ILE A 36 12.38 21.47 12.78
N LEU A 37 11.87 22.61 12.27
CA LEU A 37 12.48 23.30 11.14
C LEU A 37 13.73 24.10 11.51
N GLY A 38 14.06 24.25 12.80
CA GLY A 38 15.18 25.05 13.26
C GLY A 38 15.06 26.54 12.90
N ILE A 39 13.83 27.11 12.92
CA ILE A 39 13.56 28.51 12.56
C ILE A 39 12.80 29.23 13.68
N ASP A 40 12.83 30.55 13.64
CA ASP A 40 12.06 31.37 14.56
C ASP A 40 10.54 31.25 14.34
N ARG A 41 9.75 31.52 15.41
CA ARG A 41 8.29 31.37 15.39
C ARG A 41 7.61 32.30 14.36
N SER A 42 8.18 33.46 14.08
CA SER A 42 7.60 34.42 13.13
C SER A 42 7.75 33.91 11.70
N SER A 43 8.90 33.33 11.35
CA SER A 43 9.13 32.66 10.08
C SER A 43 8.23 31.44 9.90
N ALA A 44 8.13 30.57 10.91
CA ALA A 44 7.20 29.43 10.89
C ALA A 44 5.75 29.89 10.69
N PHE A 45 5.33 30.96 11.39
CA PHE A 45 3.98 31.51 11.25
C PHE A 45 3.70 32.02 9.84
N ARG A 46 4.65 32.74 9.23
CA ARG A 46 4.49 33.24 7.85
C ARG A 46 4.33 32.12 6.84
N LEU A 47 5.13 31.07 6.97
CA LEU A 47 5.03 29.86 6.11
C LEU A 47 3.68 29.15 6.31
N ALA A 48 3.33 28.81 7.56
CA ALA A 48 2.07 28.15 7.88
C ALA A 48 0.85 28.98 7.45
N ASN A 49 0.87 30.30 7.65
CA ASN A 49 -0.21 31.17 7.22
C ASN A 49 -0.34 31.25 5.68
N THR A 50 0.78 31.19 4.95
CA THR A 50 0.77 31.08 3.49
C THR A 50 0.09 29.81 3.03
N LEU A 51 0.45 28.66 3.61
CA LEU A 51 -0.19 27.38 3.34
C LEU A 51 -1.67 27.36 3.71
N LYS A 52 -2.03 28.00 4.86
CA LYS A 52 -3.41 28.16 5.29
C LYS A 52 -4.23 28.99 4.30
N ARG A 53 -3.73 30.12 3.83
CA ARG A 53 -4.41 30.93 2.80
C ARG A 53 -4.61 30.19 1.49
N ARG A 54 -3.74 29.23 1.16
CA ARG A 54 -3.89 28.33 0.02
C ARG A 54 -4.81 27.14 0.31
N GLY A 55 -5.32 27.01 1.55
CA GLY A 55 -6.17 25.90 1.98
C GLY A 55 -5.44 24.58 2.15
N LEU A 56 -4.10 24.57 2.13
CA LEU A 56 -3.26 23.38 2.35
C LEU A 56 -3.15 23.04 3.84
N LEU A 57 -3.26 24.04 4.71
CA LEU A 57 -3.43 23.90 6.15
C LEU A 57 -4.75 24.53 6.61
N THR A 58 -5.25 24.08 7.76
CA THR A 58 -6.36 24.71 8.46
C THR A 58 -6.16 24.56 9.97
N ASN A 59 -6.99 25.22 10.78
CA ASN A 59 -7.03 25.00 12.22
C ASN A 59 -8.27 24.16 12.56
N PRO A 60 -8.20 23.23 13.52
CA PRO A 60 -9.39 22.58 14.06
C PRO A 60 -10.32 23.64 14.71
N SER A 61 -11.62 23.35 14.78
CA SER A 61 -12.68 24.29 15.18
C SER A 61 -12.47 24.98 16.53
N ALA A 62 -11.63 24.48 17.41
CA ALA A 62 -11.39 25.01 18.77
C ALA A 62 -9.91 25.31 19.07
N GLY A 63 -9.00 25.36 18.07
CA GLY A 63 -7.57 25.44 18.34
C GLY A 63 -6.78 26.38 17.43
N LYS A 64 -5.53 26.71 17.88
CA LYS A 64 -4.54 27.47 17.12
C LYS A 64 -3.57 26.56 16.35
N ASP A 65 -3.64 25.24 16.57
CA ASP A 65 -2.77 24.26 15.95
C ASP A 65 -3.17 23.99 14.50
N TYR A 66 -2.31 23.36 13.74
CA TYR A 66 -2.48 23.13 12.30
C TYR A 66 -2.77 21.66 11.99
N ILE A 67 -3.71 21.45 11.08
CA ILE A 67 -4.01 20.18 10.43
C ILE A 67 -4.00 20.38 8.91
N LEU A 68 -3.96 19.31 8.14
CA LEU A 68 -4.07 19.40 6.68
C LEU A 68 -5.42 20.00 6.28
N GLY A 69 -5.39 20.91 5.33
CA GLY A 69 -6.55 21.62 4.82
C GLY A 69 -7.18 20.95 3.58
N PRO A 70 -8.43 21.39 3.22
CA PRO A 70 -9.20 20.76 2.15
C PRO A 70 -8.56 20.82 0.76
N SER A 71 -7.59 21.72 0.53
CA SER A 71 -6.89 21.78 -0.76
C SER A 71 -5.99 20.57 -1.00
N VAL A 72 -5.46 19.92 0.06
CA VAL A 72 -4.70 18.68 -0.07
C VAL A 72 -5.58 17.58 -0.67
N TRP A 73 -6.81 17.43 -0.16
CA TRP A 73 -7.76 16.47 -0.71
C TRP A 73 -8.14 16.78 -2.17
N ARG A 74 -8.32 18.06 -2.54
CA ARG A 74 -8.63 18.44 -3.93
C ARG A 74 -7.48 18.11 -4.89
N LEU A 75 -6.24 18.28 -4.45
CA LEU A 75 -5.06 17.94 -5.25
C LEU A 75 -4.93 16.41 -5.39
N SER A 76 -5.11 15.66 -4.32
CA SER A 76 -5.01 14.20 -4.36
C SER A 76 -6.06 13.55 -5.29
N ARG A 77 -7.25 14.13 -5.40
CA ARG A 77 -8.28 13.63 -6.33
C ARG A 77 -7.93 13.76 -7.82
N GLN A 78 -7.00 14.65 -8.18
CA GLN A 78 -6.53 14.80 -9.56
C GLN A 78 -5.41 13.82 -9.91
N TYR A 79 -4.87 13.14 -8.89
CA TYR A 79 -3.80 12.18 -9.03
C TYR A 79 -4.36 10.75 -8.98
N ASP A 80 -4.43 10.11 -10.13
CA ASP A 80 -4.84 8.71 -10.22
C ASP A 80 -3.65 7.81 -9.87
N TRP A 81 -3.44 7.63 -8.57
CA TRP A 81 -2.38 6.80 -8.01
C TRP A 81 -2.43 5.37 -8.57
N SER A 82 -3.62 4.79 -8.67
CA SER A 82 -3.78 3.41 -9.15
C SER A 82 -3.34 3.26 -10.60
N LYS A 83 -3.67 4.24 -11.44
CA LYS A 83 -3.25 4.27 -12.84
C LYS A 83 -1.75 4.48 -12.99
N MET A 84 -1.15 5.36 -12.20
CA MET A 84 0.30 5.57 -12.19
C MET A 84 1.00 4.28 -11.77
N LEU A 85 0.58 3.67 -10.65
CA LEU A 85 1.14 2.43 -10.14
C LEU A 85 1.03 1.30 -11.18
N ALA A 86 -0.14 1.11 -11.80
CA ALA A 86 -0.31 0.13 -12.87
C ALA A 86 0.64 0.38 -14.06
N THR A 87 0.87 1.65 -14.41
CA THR A 87 1.80 2.00 -15.50
C THR A 87 3.24 1.63 -15.14
N VAL A 88 3.69 1.98 -13.93
CA VAL A 88 5.05 1.66 -13.45
C VAL A 88 5.27 0.16 -13.30
N ALA A 89 4.27 -0.56 -12.81
CA ALA A 89 4.37 -1.99 -12.53
C ALA A 89 4.18 -2.89 -13.77
N ARG A 90 3.67 -2.37 -14.89
CA ARG A 90 3.20 -3.16 -16.04
C ARG A 90 4.21 -4.15 -16.59
N ASP A 91 5.44 -3.74 -16.80
CA ASP A 91 6.47 -4.62 -17.36
C ASP A 91 6.92 -5.69 -16.36
N ARG A 92 6.95 -5.35 -15.08
CA ARG A 92 7.24 -6.28 -13.98
C ARG A 92 6.12 -7.30 -13.78
N LEU A 93 4.88 -6.87 -13.94
CA LEU A 93 3.70 -7.74 -13.90
C LEU A 93 3.72 -8.76 -15.04
N LYS A 94 4.02 -8.33 -16.27
CA LYS A 94 4.20 -9.21 -17.43
C LYS A 94 5.37 -10.18 -17.23
N PHE A 95 6.49 -9.70 -16.70
CA PHE A 95 7.65 -10.53 -16.39
C PHE A 95 7.28 -11.62 -15.39
N LEU A 96 6.59 -11.27 -14.31
CA LEU A 96 6.13 -12.24 -13.30
C LEU A 96 5.24 -13.32 -13.91
N ALA A 97 4.24 -12.93 -14.72
CA ALA A 97 3.35 -13.87 -15.39
C ALA A 97 4.11 -14.79 -16.38
N ALA A 98 5.08 -14.26 -17.12
CA ALA A 98 5.88 -15.03 -18.06
C ALA A 98 6.81 -16.03 -17.34
N THR A 99 7.45 -15.61 -16.24
CA THR A 99 8.40 -16.45 -15.48
C THR A 99 7.71 -17.59 -14.75
N THR A 100 6.57 -17.28 -14.11
CA THR A 100 5.81 -18.29 -13.35
C THR A 100 4.88 -19.12 -14.23
N ASN A 101 4.58 -18.63 -15.44
CA ASN A 101 3.57 -19.13 -16.36
C ASN A 101 2.16 -19.19 -15.74
N GLU A 102 1.88 -18.32 -14.76
CA GLU A 102 0.56 -18.19 -14.10
C GLU A 102 0.05 -16.75 -14.21
N THR A 103 -1.24 -16.54 -13.97
CA THR A 103 -1.82 -15.18 -13.98
C THR A 103 -1.26 -14.36 -12.84
N ALA A 104 -0.67 -13.22 -13.17
CA ALA A 104 -0.17 -12.25 -12.21
C ALA A 104 -1.15 -11.09 -12.05
N HIS A 105 -1.33 -10.61 -10.81
CA HIS A 105 -2.22 -9.51 -10.47
C HIS A 105 -1.48 -8.44 -9.67
N LEU A 106 -1.91 -7.20 -9.84
CA LEU A 106 -1.51 -6.04 -9.05
C LEU A 106 -2.75 -5.52 -8.31
N ALA A 107 -2.66 -5.37 -6.99
CA ALA A 107 -3.80 -4.94 -6.18
C ALA A 107 -3.43 -3.82 -5.21
N VAL A 108 -4.41 -2.98 -4.90
CA VAL A 108 -4.37 -1.96 -3.85
C VAL A 108 -5.47 -2.21 -2.83
N ARG A 109 -5.33 -1.63 -1.63
CA ARG A 109 -6.37 -1.75 -0.62
C ARG A 109 -7.46 -0.70 -0.84
N GLU A 110 -8.70 -1.15 -0.92
CA GLU A 110 -9.89 -0.31 -0.94
C GLU A 110 -10.82 -0.70 0.23
N GLY A 111 -10.75 0.07 1.31
CA GLY A 111 -11.49 -0.22 2.53
C GLY A 111 -11.16 -1.61 3.09
N ARG A 112 -12.14 -2.52 3.07
CA ARG A 112 -12.06 -3.91 3.57
C ARG A 112 -11.78 -4.94 2.46
N LYS A 113 -11.42 -4.48 1.26
CA LYS A 113 -11.19 -5.33 0.08
C LYS A 113 -9.86 -4.99 -0.59
N ALA A 114 -9.34 -5.94 -1.37
CA ALA A 114 -8.29 -5.69 -2.34
C ALA A 114 -8.94 -5.45 -3.70
N LEU A 115 -8.54 -4.37 -4.36
CA LEU A 115 -8.95 -4.00 -5.71
C LEU A 115 -7.84 -4.39 -6.67
N PHE A 116 -8.13 -5.25 -7.65
CA PHE A 116 -7.21 -5.52 -8.75
C PHE A 116 -7.16 -4.33 -9.71
N ILE A 117 -6.01 -3.69 -9.83
CA ILE A 117 -5.82 -2.50 -10.67
C ILE A 117 -5.15 -2.81 -12.01
N ASP A 118 -4.46 -3.93 -12.12
CA ASP A 118 -3.92 -4.47 -13.38
C ASP A 118 -3.67 -5.99 -13.24
N HIS A 119 -3.56 -6.68 -14.39
CA HIS A 119 -3.21 -8.10 -14.44
C HIS A 119 -2.43 -8.44 -15.72
N ALA A 120 -1.67 -9.53 -15.66
CA ALA A 120 -1.05 -10.16 -16.83
C ALA A 120 -1.47 -11.63 -16.89
N ALA A 121 -2.15 -12.00 -17.97
CA ALA A 121 -2.68 -13.33 -18.15
C ALA A 121 -1.58 -14.36 -18.42
N THR A 122 -1.78 -15.58 -17.90
CA THR A 122 -0.99 -16.77 -18.32
C THR A 122 -1.35 -17.19 -19.74
N ARG A 123 -0.49 -18.03 -20.32
CA ARG A 123 -0.76 -18.68 -21.62
C ARG A 123 -1.58 -19.97 -21.51
N HIS A 124 -1.88 -20.42 -20.29
CA HIS A 124 -2.69 -21.60 -20.09
C HIS A 124 -4.15 -21.39 -20.49
N VAL A 125 -4.76 -22.37 -21.13
CA VAL A 125 -6.19 -22.35 -21.51
C VAL A 125 -7.08 -22.30 -20.24
N ILE A 126 -6.69 -23.04 -19.21
CA ILE A 126 -7.34 -23.00 -17.90
C ILE A 126 -6.50 -22.11 -16.99
N ALA A 127 -7.01 -20.94 -16.68
CA ALA A 127 -6.34 -19.95 -15.86
C ALA A 127 -7.28 -19.43 -14.75
N ILE A 128 -6.69 -19.03 -13.62
CA ILE A 128 -7.42 -18.25 -12.63
C ILE A 128 -7.36 -16.80 -13.11
N SER A 129 -8.51 -16.27 -13.54
CA SER A 129 -8.60 -14.91 -14.05
C SER A 129 -9.28 -14.01 -13.03
N GLY A 130 -8.50 -13.10 -12.40
CA GLY A 130 -9.06 -11.91 -11.77
C GLY A 130 -9.09 -10.78 -12.79
N GLN A 131 -10.18 -10.02 -12.83
CA GLN A 131 -10.32 -8.89 -13.75
C GLN A 131 -9.89 -7.58 -13.10
N THR A 132 -9.30 -6.68 -13.89
CA THR A 132 -9.08 -5.30 -13.44
C THR A 132 -10.42 -4.67 -13.04
N GLY A 133 -10.46 -4.07 -11.84
CA GLY A 133 -11.69 -3.55 -11.22
C GLY A 133 -12.37 -4.53 -10.26
N GLU A 134 -11.92 -5.77 -10.20
CA GLU A 134 -12.48 -6.76 -9.26
C GLU A 134 -12.08 -6.47 -7.82
N LEU A 135 -13.04 -6.65 -6.90
CA LEU A 135 -12.88 -6.47 -5.46
C LEU A 135 -12.96 -7.81 -4.74
N VAL A 136 -11.86 -8.26 -4.15
CA VAL A 136 -11.76 -9.51 -3.38
C VAL A 136 -11.56 -9.26 -1.88
N PRO A 137 -11.93 -10.19 -0.99
CA PRO A 137 -11.76 -10.01 0.44
C PRO A 137 -10.28 -9.90 0.84
N LEU A 138 -9.94 -9.04 1.85
CA LEU A 138 -8.57 -8.92 2.34
C LEU A 138 -8.11 -10.14 3.15
N TYR A 139 -8.98 -10.72 3.96
CA TYR A 139 -8.59 -11.69 5.00
C TYR A 139 -8.32 -13.11 4.50
N CYS A 140 -8.80 -13.48 3.30
CA CYS A 140 -8.72 -14.84 2.77
C CYS A 140 -8.15 -14.91 1.35
N THR A 141 -7.49 -13.86 0.88
CA THR A 141 -6.74 -13.85 -0.40
C THR A 141 -5.28 -13.51 -0.14
N SER A 142 -4.36 -14.04 -0.92
CA SER A 142 -2.93 -13.74 -0.79
C SER A 142 -2.65 -12.25 -0.94
N HIS A 143 -3.26 -11.59 -1.92
CA HIS A 143 -3.16 -10.14 -2.12
C HIS A 143 -3.67 -9.36 -0.91
N GLY A 144 -4.83 -9.74 -0.40
CA GLY A 144 -5.41 -9.09 0.78
C GLY A 144 -4.54 -9.24 2.02
N LYS A 145 -4.04 -10.46 2.29
CA LYS A 145 -3.16 -10.71 3.43
C LYS A 145 -1.78 -10.04 3.28
N ALA A 146 -1.27 -9.89 2.05
CA ALA A 146 -0.06 -9.09 1.79
C ALA A 146 -0.29 -7.59 2.07
N LEU A 147 -1.47 -7.05 1.72
CA LEU A 147 -1.86 -5.67 2.04
C LEU A 147 -2.08 -5.42 3.54
N LEU A 148 -2.32 -6.48 4.31
CA LEU A 148 -2.49 -6.44 5.76
C LEU A 148 -1.20 -6.80 6.53
N ALA A 149 -0.06 -6.95 5.88
CA ALA A 149 1.17 -7.46 6.49
C ALA A 149 1.62 -6.69 7.75
N ASP A 150 1.32 -5.40 7.84
CA ASP A 150 1.69 -4.55 8.98
C ASP A 150 0.56 -4.35 10.00
N PHE A 151 -0.60 -5.01 9.81
CA PHE A 151 -1.74 -4.92 10.74
C PHE A 151 -1.53 -5.84 11.94
N ASP A 152 -1.76 -5.29 13.13
CA ASP A 152 -1.89 -6.02 14.38
C ASP A 152 -3.37 -6.42 14.64
N GLU A 153 -3.61 -7.14 15.71
CA GLU A 153 -4.96 -7.59 16.07
C GLU A 153 -5.93 -6.43 16.29
N GLN A 154 -5.47 -5.36 16.95
CA GLN A 154 -6.29 -4.16 17.21
C GLN A 154 -6.70 -3.46 15.90
N SER A 155 -5.77 -3.32 14.98
CA SER A 155 -6.02 -2.74 13.64
C SER A 155 -6.98 -3.60 12.81
N LEU A 156 -6.85 -4.93 12.90
CA LEU A 156 -7.75 -5.88 12.24
C LEU A 156 -9.15 -5.84 12.83
N GLU A 157 -9.28 -5.75 14.16
CA GLU A 157 -10.59 -5.58 14.82
C GLU A 157 -11.23 -4.23 14.47
N ALA A 158 -10.46 -3.15 14.41
CA ALA A 158 -10.95 -1.86 13.96
C ALA A 158 -11.43 -1.91 12.50
N LEU A 159 -10.73 -2.68 11.65
CA LEU A 159 -11.09 -2.82 10.24
C LEU A 159 -12.29 -3.75 10.03
N PHE A 160 -12.33 -4.92 10.67
CA PHE A 160 -13.31 -5.98 10.38
C PHE A 160 -14.42 -6.09 11.43
N GLY A 161 -14.21 -5.53 12.62
CA GLY A 161 -15.07 -5.74 13.78
C GLY A 161 -14.74 -7.05 14.51
N SER A 162 -15.45 -7.29 15.62
CA SER A 162 -15.24 -8.46 16.51
C SER A 162 -16.02 -9.70 16.10
N LYS A 163 -16.88 -9.62 15.07
CA LYS A 163 -17.67 -10.78 14.62
C LYS A 163 -16.82 -11.68 13.71
N PRO A 164 -17.08 -13.01 13.73
CA PRO A 164 -16.44 -13.91 12.80
C PRO A 164 -16.61 -13.45 11.35
N LEU A 165 -15.53 -13.56 10.57
CA LEU A 165 -15.51 -13.24 9.15
C LEU A 165 -16.27 -14.32 8.36
N LYS A 166 -16.74 -14.00 7.16
CA LYS A 166 -17.44 -14.95 6.31
C LYS A 166 -16.48 -16.06 5.89
N ALA A 167 -16.84 -17.32 6.13
CA ALA A 167 -16.18 -18.47 5.53
C ALA A 167 -16.57 -18.60 4.05
N TRP A 168 -15.60 -18.74 3.16
CA TRP A 168 -15.78 -19.00 1.74
C TRP A 168 -15.53 -20.47 1.43
N THR A 169 -14.59 -21.08 2.14
CA THR A 169 -14.22 -22.48 2.09
C THR A 169 -14.00 -23.00 3.51
N ALA A 170 -13.71 -24.28 3.66
CA ALA A 170 -13.32 -24.87 4.95
C ALA A 170 -11.98 -24.32 5.48
N ASN A 171 -11.12 -23.80 4.59
CA ASN A 171 -9.79 -23.28 4.94
C ASN A 171 -9.80 -21.79 5.32
N THR A 172 -10.91 -21.09 5.10
CA THR A 172 -10.99 -19.64 5.38
C THR A 172 -10.71 -19.34 6.85
N ILE A 173 -9.79 -18.41 7.10
CA ILE A 173 -9.57 -17.85 8.44
C ILE A 173 -10.69 -16.89 8.79
N VAL A 174 -11.46 -17.20 9.82
CA VAL A 174 -12.64 -16.42 10.23
C VAL A 174 -12.43 -15.55 11.46
N GLY A 175 -11.28 -15.66 12.14
CA GLY A 175 -10.96 -14.91 13.37
C GLY A 175 -9.82 -13.92 13.18
N THR A 176 -9.97 -12.70 13.74
CA THR A 176 -8.97 -11.62 13.67
C THR A 176 -7.66 -11.98 14.37
N SER A 177 -7.70 -12.72 15.48
CA SER A 177 -6.51 -13.15 16.20
C SER A 177 -5.62 -14.09 15.36
N LYS A 178 -6.22 -15.11 14.72
CA LYS A 178 -5.49 -16.01 13.81
C LYS A 178 -4.98 -15.26 12.57
N LEU A 179 -5.74 -14.29 12.06
CA LEU A 179 -5.32 -13.44 10.96
C LEU A 179 -4.13 -12.55 11.36
N ALA A 180 -4.10 -12.00 12.58
CA ALA A 180 -2.99 -11.20 13.10
C ALA A 180 -1.70 -12.04 13.22
N GLN A 181 -1.82 -13.29 13.67
CA GLN A 181 -0.69 -14.22 13.68
C GLN A 181 -0.15 -14.42 12.24
N GLN A 182 -1.03 -14.67 11.27
CA GLN A 182 -0.60 -14.78 9.87
C GLN A 182 0.01 -13.49 9.33
N CYS A 183 -0.52 -12.30 9.66
CA CYS A 183 0.08 -11.03 9.26
C CYS A 183 1.53 -10.91 9.78
N THR A 184 1.78 -11.33 11.03
CA THR A 184 3.12 -11.37 11.62
C THR A 184 4.06 -12.32 10.87
N GLU A 185 3.61 -13.52 10.57
CA GLU A 185 4.36 -14.51 9.78
C GLU A 185 4.63 -14.00 8.35
N ASN A 186 3.62 -13.41 7.69
CA ASN A 186 3.73 -12.83 6.35
C ASN A 186 4.74 -11.68 6.30
N ARG A 187 4.76 -10.82 7.34
CA ARG A 187 5.72 -9.72 7.44
C ARG A 187 7.16 -10.24 7.53
N VAL A 188 7.40 -11.29 8.32
CA VAL A 188 8.72 -11.89 8.47
C VAL A 188 9.21 -12.56 7.20
N ARG A 189 8.35 -13.36 6.54
CA ARG A 189 8.72 -14.09 5.32
C ARG A 189 8.66 -13.22 4.05
N GLY A 190 7.99 -12.06 4.10
CA GLY A 190 7.89 -11.10 3.00
C GLY A 190 6.84 -11.45 1.93
N TYR A 191 5.96 -12.41 2.19
CA TYR A 191 4.86 -12.78 1.29
C TYR A 191 3.69 -13.39 2.05
N ALA A 192 2.53 -13.44 1.44
CA ALA A 192 1.32 -14.10 1.94
C ALA A 192 0.83 -15.15 0.95
N THR A 193 0.23 -16.22 1.46
CA THR A 193 -0.38 -17.29 0.66
C THR A 193 -1.87 -17.37 0.93
N ASP A 194 -2.61 -17.86 -0.05
CA ASP A 194 -4.00 -18.28 0.04
C ASP A 194 -4.02 -19.73 -0.45
N ASP A 195 -4.24 -20.67 0.44
CA ASP A 195 -4.34 -22.11 0.11
C ASP A 195 -5.80 -22.55 0.14
N SER A 196 -6.49 -22.30 -0.96
CA SER A 196 -7.92 -22.61 -1.07
C SER A 196 -8.77 -21.93 0.04
N GLU A 197 -8.39 -20.73 0.49
CA GLU A 197 -9.12 -20.00 1.52
C GLU A 197 -10.28 -19.18 0.93
N TYR A 198 -10.11 -18.64 -0.28
CA TYR A 198 -11.15 -17.89 -0.98
C TYR A 198 -11.90 -18.76 -1.99
N MET A 199 -11.20 -19.64 -2.69
CA MET A 199 -11.77 -20.53 -3.71
C MET A 199 -11.12 -21.91 -3.63
N ASP A 200 -11.93 -22.97 -3.53
CA ASP A 200 -11.44 -24.34 -3.52
C ASP A 200 -10.62 -24.67 -4.78
N GLY A 201 -9.51 -25.38 -4.60
CA GLY A 201 -8.64 -25.82 -5.69
C GLY A 201 -7.76 -24.73 -6.28
N VAL A 202 -7.74 -23.53 -5.69
CA VAL A 202 -6.88 -22.39 -6.08
C VAL A 202 -5.87 -22.14 -4.99
N ARG A 203 -4.60 -21.94 -5.38
CA ARG A 203 -3.54 -21.46 -4.51
C ARG A 203 -2.94 -20.19 -5.07
N CYS A 204 -2.76 -19.20 -4.20
CA CYS A 204 -2.21 -17.92 -4.58
C CYS A 204 -1.07 -17.52 -3.67
N ILE A 205 -0.17 -16.71 -4.18
CA ILE A 205 0.92 -16.10 -3.42
C ILE A 205 1.09 -14.65 -3.85
N ALA A 206 1.31 -13.74 -2.89
CA ALA A 206 1.51 -12.33 -3.16
C ALA A 206 2.51 -11.71 -2.18
N ALA A 207 3.28 -10.74 -2.64
CA ALA A 207 4.18 -9.95 -1.82
C ALA A 207 3.67 -8.50 -1.71
N PRO A 208 3.86 -7.85 -0.54
CA PRO A 208 3.57 -6.43 -0.39
C PRO A 208 4.58 -5.58 -1.16
N ILE A 209 4.10 -4.57 -1.88
CA ILE A 209 4.92 -3.52 -2.46
C ILE A 209 4.98 -2.41 -1.43
N ARG A 210 6.22 -1.98 -1.08
CA ARG A 210 6.46 -0.95 -0.08
C ARG A 210 7.06 0.29 -0.72
N ASP A 211 6.68 1.44 -0.21
CA ASP A 211 7.33 2.71 -0.57
C ASP A 211 8.68 2.88 0.16
N ARG A 212 9.34 4.03 -0.03
CA ARG A 212 10.63 4.37 0.61
C ARG A 212 10.57 4.45 2.13
N GLU A 213 9.40 4.73 2.69
CA GLU A 213 9.17 4.77 4.13
C GLU A 213 8.85 3.37 4.70
N GLY A 214 8.83 2.34 3.85
CA GLY A 214 8.51 0.96 4.22
C GLY A 214 7.01 0.69 4.36
N VAL A 215 6.14 1.64 4.01
CA VAL A 215 4.68 1.48 4.10
C VAL A 215 4.17 0.59 2.97
N VAL A 216 3.28 -0.34 3.27
CA VAL A 216 2.62 -1.17 2.25
C VAL A 216 1.63 -0.32 1.46
N ILE A 217 1.90 -0.13 0.17
CA ILE A 217 1.10 0.68 -0.75
C ILE A 217 0.29 -0.16 -1.75
N ALA A 218 0.75 -1.36 -2.05
CA ALA A 218 0.11 -2.29 -2.98
C ALA A 218 0.56 -3.74 -2.71
N SER A 219 0.08 -4.67 -3.49
CA SER A 219 0.56 -6.06 -3.53
C SER A 219 0.64 -6.57 -4.96
N ILE A 220 1.62 -7.43 -5.23
CA ILE A 220 1.76 -8.16 -6.50
C ILE A 220 1.85 -9.65 -6.21
N GLY A 221 1.23 -10.47 -7.04
CA GLY A 221 1.20 -11.91 -6.81
C GLY A 221 0.68 -12.69 -8.00
N ILE A 222 0.60 -14.00 -7.83
CA ILE A 222 0.09 -14.93 -8.82
C ILE A 222 -1.03 -15.79 -8.24
N SER A 223 -1.92 -16.24 -9.12
CA SER A 223 -2.99 -17.18 -8.83
C SER A 223 -2.92 -18.37 -9.79
N ALA A 224 -2.97 -19.58 -9.25
CA ALA A 224 -2.88 -20.81 -10.00
C ALA A 224 -3.83 -21.89 -9.48
N PRO A 225 -4.27 -22.83 -10.31
CA PRO A 225 -4.84 -24.07 -9.85
C PRO A 225 -3.84 -24.83 -8.97
N ILE A 226 -4.30 -25.46 -7.89
CA ILE A 226 -3.43 -26.17 -6.94
C ILE A 226 -2.56 -27.24 -7.60
N ALA A 227 -3.05 -27.85 -8.68
CA ALA A 227 -2.28 -28.85 -9.47
C ALA A 227 -1.02 -28.28 -10.12
N ARG A 228 -0.94 -26.98 -10.37
CA ARG A 228 0.24 -26.29 -10.90
C ARG A 228 1.02 -25.51 -9.85
N PHE A 229 0.43 -25.35 -8.68
CA PHE A 229 1.08 -24.74 -7.53
C PHE A 229 1.12 -25.73 -6.33
N PRO A 230 1.83 -26.86 -6.44
CA PRO A 230 2.05 -27.74 -5.30
C PRO A 230 2.93 -27.04 -4.24
N ALA A 231 2.94 -27.55 -3.01
CA ALA A 231 3.64 -26.92 -1.89
C ALA A 231 5.16 -26.74 -2.15
N GLU A 232 5.76 -27.65 -2.88
CA GLU A 232 7.19 -27.65 -3.23
C GLU A 232 7.59 -26.45 -4.07
N ARG A 233 6.66 -25.84 -4.82
CA ARG A 233 6.90 -24.64 -5.63
C ARG A 233 6.70 -23.33 -4.87
N GLU A 234 6.26 -23.38 -3.61
CA GLU A 234 6.01 -22.16 -2.84
C GLU A 234 7.27 -21.30 -2.71
N ALA A 235 8.41 -21.92 -2.41
CA ALA A 235 9.68 -21.20 -2.26
C ALA A 235 10.13 -20.51 -3.56
N GLU A 236 9.99 -21.20 -4.70
CA GLU A 236 10.28 -20.66 -6.04
C GLU A 236 9.41 -19.43 -6.34
N PHE A 237 8.10 -19.56 -6.17
CA PHE A 237 7.17 -18.48 -6.43
C PHE A 237 7.30 -17.31 -5.44
N ALA A 238 7.64 -17.62 -4.17
CA ALA A 238 7.91 -16.61 -3.16
C ALA A 238 9.11 -15.72 -3.53
N GLU A 239 10.19 -16.31 -4.05
CA GLU A 239 11.34 -15.55 -4.53
C GLU A 239 10.95 -14.59 -5.65
N HIS A 240 10.20 -15.07 -6.64
CA HIS A 240 9.77 -14.24 -7.77
C HIS A 240 8.85 -13.09 -7.35
N VAL A 241 7.81 -13.34 -6.54
CA VAL A 241 6.89 -12.27 -6.14
C VAL A 241 7.56 -11.24 -5.25
N ARG A 242 8.47 -11.66 -4.36
CA ARG A 242 9.24 -10.75 -3.49
C ARG A 242 10.21 -9.89 -4.31
N ALA A 243 10.96 -10.48 -5.23
CA ALA A 243 11.90 -9.75 -6.09
C ALA A 243 11.18 -8.70 -6.94
N VAL A 244 10.05 -9.07 -7.54
CA VAL A 244 9.27 -8.15 -8.37
C VAL A 244 8.62 -7.05 -7.51
N ALA A 245 8.11 -7.37 -6.32
CA ALA A 245 7.56 -6.37 -5.40
C ALA A 245 8.61 -5.32 -4.99
N ALA A 246 9.83 -5.75 -4.65
CA ALA A 246 10.93 -4.85 -4.32
C ALA A 246 11.29 -3.93 -5.49
N GLN A 247 11.42 -4.47 -6.71
CA GLN A 247 11.72 -3.69 -7.90
C GLN A 247 10.66 -2.61 -8.19
N ILE A 248 9.37 -2.92 -7.98
CA ILE A 248 8.30 -1.94 -8.16
C ILE A 248 8.41 -0.85 -7.09
N GLY A 249 8.67 -1.22 -5.83
CA GLY A 249 8.87 -0.25 -4.74
C GLY A 249 10.01 0.74 -5.03
N GLU A 250 11.16 0.24 -5.54
CA GLU A 250 12.28 1.07 -5.97
C GLU A 250 11.92 2.02 -7.13
N LEU A 251 11.19 1.53 -8.14
CA LEU A 251 10.74 2.34 -9.27
C LEU A 251 9.80 3.47 -8.85
N ILE A 252 8.88 3.21 -7.91
CA ILE A 252 7.98 4.22 -7.36
C ILE A 252 8.78 5.26 -6.58
N GLY A 253 9.75 4.81 -5.80
CA GLY A 253 10.63 5.69 -5.05
C GLY A 253 11.47 6.61 -5.93
N SER A 254 12.00 6.14 -7.07
CA SER A 254 12.84 6.92 -7.97
C SER A 254 12.10 7.98 -8.80
N GLN A 255 10.77 7.88 -8.94
CA GLN A 255 9.97 8.89 -9.63
C GLN A 255 9.75 10.17 -8.80
N ASN A 256 10.15 10.16 -7.54
CA ASN A 256 10.01 11.30 -6.62
C ASN A 256 11.35 12.08 -6.44
N GLU A 257 12.37 11.77 -7.22
CA GLU A 257 13.63 12.55 -7.37
C GLU A 257 13.58 13.43 -8.62
#